data_6674b24b1b598f3b6c9f262173748950
#
_entry.id   6674b24b1b598f3b6c9f262173748950
#
_cell.length_a   1.000
_cell.length_b   1.000
_cell.length_c   1.000
_cell.angle_alpha   90.00
_cell.angle_beta   90.00
_cell.angle_gamma   90.00
#
_symmetry.space_group_name_H-M   'P 1'
#
loop_
_entity.id
_entity.type
_entity.pdbx_description
1 polymer ?
#
loop_
_entity_poly.entity_id
_entity_poly.type
_entity_poly.pdbx_seq_one_letter_code
_entity_poly.pdbx_strand_id
1 'polypeptide(L)'
;MFNTRFKYGHRKESGYTLPQLPFISWTERMCVDVKPLDNDHKRLAILTNDLYDGVVAGRAKQMLVRDFDTLAGHIRAHFAHEEQLFAESRYPDAAIHAQQHDILMDRVRDLRARFKSETEIAGLLEIMNLLKGWLFDHIQSSDQKYAPHLKARNTDFILVARQSPLELIRERLAFGPRVVQGSWSA
;
A
#
# COMPACT_ATOMS: atom_id res chain seq x y z
N MET A 1 9.13 1.06 -21.97
CA MET A 1 9.05 2.51 -21.65
C MET A 1 7.59 2.81 -21.31
N PHE A 2 7.23 2.79 -20.03
CA PHE A 2 5.89 3.20 -19.61
C PHE A 2 5.92 4.68 -19.27
N ASN A 3 5.36 5.48 -20.16
CA ASN A 3 5.22 6.92 -19.98
C ASN A 3 3.93 7.16 -19.16
N THR A 4 4.02 7.09 -17.83
CA THR A 4 2.92 7.43 -16.92
C THR A 4 2.78 8.95 -16.88
N ARG A 5 2.00 9.46 -17.81
CA ARG A 5 1.62 10.87 -17.87
C ARG A 5 0.63 11.13 -16.72
N PHE A 6 1.11 11.66 -15.60
CA PHE A 6 0.28 12.11 -14.50
C PHE A 6 -0.70 13.19 -15.00
N LYS A 7 -2.00 12.86 -15.01
CA LYS A 7 -3.07 13.83 -15.31
C LYS A 7 -3.48 14.52 -14.02
N TYR A 8 -2.85 15.64 -13.69
CA TYR A 8 -3.38 16.52 -12.66
C TYR A 8 -4.35 17.52 -13.28
N GLY A 9 -5.57 17.57 -12.71
CA GLY A 9 -6.63 18.46 -13.19
C GLY A 9 -6.30 19.92 -12.92
N HIS A 10 -6.76 20.78 -13.85
CA HIS A 10 -6.54 22.22 -13.81
C HIS A 10 -7.77 22.90 -13.18
N ARG A 11 -7.57 23.66 -12.11
CA ARG A 11 -8.56 24.62 -11.62
C ARG A 11 -8.37 25.91 -12.37
N LYS A 12 -9.38 26.36 -13.17
CA LYS A 12 -9.35 27.64 -13.87
C LYS A 12 -9.74 28.76 -12.91
N GLU A 13 -8.78 29.52 -12.42
CA GLU A 13 -8.98 30.90 -11.98
C GLU A 13 -7.82 31.73 -12.54
N SER A 14 -8.17 32.83 -13.23
CA SER A 14 -7.27 33.86 -13.79
C SER A 14 -6.03 33.38 -14.54
N GLY A 15 -6.20 32.74 -15.70
CA GLY A 15 -5.17 32.64 -16.74
C GLY A 15 -3.85 31.89 -16.42
N TYR A 16 -3.57 31.57 -15.17
CA TYR A 16 -2.40 30.78 -14.74
C TYR A 16 -2.85 29.60 -13.91
N THR A 17 -2.73 28.42 -14.49
CA THR A 17 -2.96 27.17 -13.74
C THR A 17 -1.64 26.77 -13.10
N LEU A 18 -1.50 26.99 -11.81
CA LEU A 18 -0.38 26.40 -11.08
C LEU A 18 -0.56 24.88 -11.09
N PRO A 19 0.49 24.08 -11.38
CA PRO A 19 0.42 22.64 -11.22
C PRO A 19 0.12 22.33 -9.76
N GLN A 20 -1.02 21.68 -9.48
CA GLN A 20 -1.30 21.21 -8.13
C GLN A 20 -0.29 20.11 -7.81
N LEU A 21 0.48 20.30 -6.74
CA LEU A 21 1.36 19.26 -6.24
C LEU A 21 0.50 18.05 -5.82
N PRO A 22 0.96 16.82 -6.12
CA PRO A 22 0.25 15.62 -5.67
C PRO A 22 0.19 15.60 -4.14
N PHE A 23 -0.86 15.01 -3.58
CA PHE A 23 -1.00 14.83 -2.14
C PHE A 23 0.17 14.06 -1.54
N ILE A 24 0.69 13.09 -2.30
CA ILE A 24 1.93 12.37 -2.04
C ILE A 24 2.87 12.57 -3.22
N SER A 25 3.98 13.27 -3.00
CA SER A 25 5.07 13.37 -3.96
C SER A 25 6.02 12.18 -3.77
N TRP A 26 6.28 11.43 -4.83
CA TRP A 26 7.26 10.35 -4.79
C TRP A 26 8.67 10.90 -4.55
N THR A 27 9.40 10.30 -3.62
CA THR A 27 10.79 10.66 -3.31
C THR A 27 11.65 9.41 -3.19
N GLU A 28 12.97 9.55 -3.34
CA GLU A 28 13.95 8.47 -3.16
C GLU A 28 13.86 7.82 -1.76
N ARG A 29 13.37 8.54 -0.75
CA ARG A 29 13.16 8.01 0.61
C ARG A 29 12.08 6.93 0.69
N MET A 30 11.27 6.78 -0.36
CA MET A 30 10.25 5.74 -0.51
C MET A 30 10.77 4.51 -1.28
N CYS A 31 12.05 4.53 -1.69
CA CYS A 31 12.70 3.40 -2.35
C CYS A 31 13.44 2.56 -1.31
N VAL A 32 13.26 1.25 -1.41
CA VAL A 32 14.04 0.23 -0.68
C VAL A 32 15.07 -0.42 -1.60
N ASP A 33 15.16 0.04 -2.86
CA ASP A 33 16.01 -0.50 -3.93
C ASP A 33 15.79 -2.00 -4.20
N VAL A 34 14.61 -2.49 -3.90
CA VAL A 34 14.08 -3.80 -4.30
C VAL A 34 12.98 -3.52 -5.31
N LYS A 35 13.31 -3.63 -6.59
CA LYS A 35 12.45 -3.14 -7.70
C LYS A 35 10.98 -3.57 -7.62
N PRO A 36 10.62 -4.81 -7.29
CA PRO A 36 9.22 -5.19 -7.10
C PRO A 36 8.53 -4.37 -6.01
N LEU A 37 9.14 -4.22 -4.83
CA LEU A 37 8.58 -3.47 -3.70
C LEU A 37 8.51 -1.98 -3.98
N ASP A 38 9.53 -1.41 -4.66
CA ASP A 38 9.48 -0.01 -5.10
C ASP A 38 8.33 0.25 -6.09
N ASN A 39 7.96 -0.73 -6.92
CA ASN A 39 6.79 -0.64 -7.79
C ASN A 39 5.49 -0.67 -6.98
N ASP A 40 5.42 -1.51 -5.94
CA ASP A 40 4.26 -1.56 -5.04
C ASP A 40 4.10 -0.23 -4.30
N HIS A 41 5.17 0.32 -3.72
CA HIS A 41 5.18 1.64 -3.07
C HIS A 41 4.69 2.76 -4.01
N LYS A 42 5.19 2.78 -5.25
CA LYS A 42 4.71 3.73 -6.29
C LYS A 42 3.22 3.57 -6.56
N ARG A 43 2.74 2.32 -6.64
CA ARG A 43 1.33 2.04 -6.85
C ARG A 43 0.47 2.52 -5.69
N LEU A 44 0.91 2.31 -4.44
CA LEU A 44 0.24 2.82 -3.25
C LEU A 44 0.17 4.35 -3.26
N ALA A 45 1.25 5.05 -3.63
CA ALA A 45 1.25 6.50 -3.75
C ALA A 45 0.25 6.99 -4.81
N ILE A 46 0.18 6.34 -5.98
CA ILE A 46 -0.77 6.67 -7.05
C ILE A 46 -2.20 6.50 -6.56
N LEU A 47 -2.54 5.35 -5.96
CA LEU A 47 -3.91 5.06 -5.50
C LEU A 47 -4.34 6.01 -4.38
N THR A 48 -3.41 6.40 -3.51
CA THR A 48 -3.69 7.37 -2.45
C THR A 48 -3.96 8.76 -3.03
N ASN A 49 -3.20 9.17 -4.06
CA ASN A 49 -3.43 10.43 -4.76
C ASN A 49 -4.78 10.43 -5.50
N ASP A 50 -5.12 9.34 -6.20
CA ASP A 50 -6.39 9.19 -6.92
C ASP A 50 -7.60 9.28 -5.96
N LEU A 51 -7.50 8.67 -4.78
CA LEU A 51 -8.54 8.76 -3.75
C LEU A 51 -8.65 10.19 -3.20
N TYR A 52 -7.52 10.83 -2.87
CA TYR A 52 -7.48 12.21 -2.39
C TYR A 52 -8.10 13.19 -3.41
N ASP A 53 -7.72 13.08 -4.67
CA ASP A 53 -8.24 13.91 -5.76
C ASP A 53 -9.76 13.69 -5.92
N GLY A 54 -10.22 12.45 -5.74
CA GLY A 54 -11.64 12.13 -5.72
C GLY A 54 -12.40 12.80 -4.58
N VAL A 55 -11.82 12.85 -3.37
CA VAL A 55 -12.40 13.55 -2.20
C VAL A 55 -12.48 15.05 -2.48
N VAL A 56 -11.39 15.66 -2.95
CA VAL A 56 -11.34 17.10 -3.25
C VAL A 56 -12.30 17.49 -4.38
N ALA A 57 -12.46 16.62 -5.37
CA ALA A 57 -13.40 16.82 -6.48
C ALA A 57 -14.86 16.56 -6.10
N GLY A 58 -15.17 16.13 -4.87
CA GLY A 58 -16.54 15.82 -4.43
C GLY A 58 -17.12 14.60 -5.16
N ARG A 59 -16.29 13.62 -5.54
CA ARG A 59 -16.76 12.38 -6.19
C ARG A 59 -17.79 11.66 -5.32
N ALA A 60 -18.75 10.97 -5.97
CA ALA A 60 -19.81 10.25 -5.27
C ALA A 60 -19.24 9.29 -4.20
N LYS A 61 -19.86 9.29 -3.02
CA LYS A 61 -19.38 8.55 -1.84
C LYS A 61 -19.13 7.07 -2.11
N GLN A 62 -20.03 6.42 -2.86
CA GLN A 62 -19.90 5.00 -3.19
C GLN A 62 -18.66 4.72 -4.04
N MET A 63 -18.26 5.65 -4.90
CA MET A 63 -17.03 5.53 -5.69
C MET A 63 -15.80 5.70 -4.79
N LEU A 64 -15.81 6.71 -3.91
CA LEU A 64 -14.72 6.93 -2.96
C LEU A 64 -14.50 5.73 -2.04
N VAL A 65 -15.58 5.09 -1.58
CA VAL A 65 -15.47 3.88 -0.75
C VAL A 65 -14.85 2.72 -1.55
N ARG A 66 -15.20 2.55 -2.82
CA ARG A 66 -14.56 1.54 -3.70
C ARG A 66 -13.08 1.84 -3.95
N ASP A 67 -12.74 3.11 -4.16
CA ASP A 67 -11.36 3.54 -4.35
C ASP A 67 -10.54 3.26 -3.08
N PHE A 68 -11.11 3.51 -1.88
CA PHE A 68 -10.49 3.16 -0.60
C PHE A 68 -10.31 1.64 -0.47
N ASP A 69 -11.33 0.84 -0.82
CA ASP A 69 -11.25 -0.63 -0.78
C ASP A 69 -10.17 -1.16 -1.73
N THR A 70 -10.02 -0.53 -2.90
CA THR A 70 -8.95 -0.85 -3.85
C THR A 70 -7.58 -0.55 -3.25
N LEU A 71 -7.39 0.62 -2.63
CA LEU A 71 -6.15 0.97 -1.94
C LEU A 71 -5.84 0.00 -0.80
N ALA A 72 -6.82 -0.30 0.06
CA ALA A 72 -6.66 -1.26 1.17
C ALA A 72 -6.28 -2.68 0.67
N GLY A 73 -6.83 -3.10 -0.48
CA GLY A 73 -6.45 -4.33 -1.15
C GLY A 73 -4.98 -4.35 -1.59
N HIS A 74 -4.51 -3.24 -2.15
CA HIS A 74 -3.10 -3.10 -2.56
C HIS A 74 -2.14 -3.02 -1.38
N ILE A 75 -2.52 -2.36 -0.26
CA ILE A 75 -1.72 -2.39 0.98
C ILE A 75 -1.53 -3.83 1.46
N ARG A 76 -2.60 -4.60 1.53
CA ARG A 76 -2.53 -6.01 1.95
C ARG A 76 -1.67 -6.86 1.00
N ALA A 77 -1.78 -6.65 -0.30
CA ALA A 77 -0.99 -7.38 -1.29
C ALA A 77 0.50 -7.06 -1.17
N HIS A 78 0.83 -5.80 -0.98
CA HIS A 78 2.19 -5.34 -0.74
C HIS A 78 2.79 -6.00 0.51
N PHE A 79 2.10 -5.98 1.65
CA PHE A 79 2.57 -6.65 2.87
C PHE A 79 2.77 -8.15 2.67
N ALA A 80 1.86 -8.82 1.96
CA ALA A 80 2.03 -10.23 1.64
C ALA A 80 3.26 -10.49 0.74
N HIS A 81 3.56 -9.57 -0.17
CA HIS A 81 4.73 -9.64 -1.04
C HIS A 81 6.04 -9.48 -0.24
N GLU A 82 6.09 -8.52 0.68
CA GLU A 82 7.24 -8.38 1.59
C GLU A 82 7.46 -9.61 2.47
N GLU A 83 6.40 -10.12 3.11
CA GLU A 83 6.47 -11.31 3.96
C GLU A 83 6.93 -12.55 3.20
N GLN A 84 6.55 -12.68 1.93
CA GLN A 84 7.09 -13.73 1.05
C GLN A 84 8.59 -13.58 0.86
N LEU A 85 9.06 -12.36 0.52
CA LEU A 85 10.48 -12.08 0.34
C LEU A 85 11.26 -12.27 1.65
N PHE A 86 10.68 -11.96 2.80
CA PHE A 86 11.30 -12.24 4.11
C PHE A 86 11.47 -13.72 4.36
N ALA A 87 10.47 -14.54 4.03
CA ALA A 87 10.56 -16.00 4.17
C ALA A 87 11.65 -16.59 3.25
N GLU A 88 11.70 -16.15 1.99
CA GLU A 88 12.67 -16.60 1.00
C GLU A 88 14.09 -16.17 1.35
N SER A 89 14.24 -14.94 1.86
CA SER A 89 15.56 -14.39 2.26
C SER A 89 16.00 -14.77 3.66
N ARG A 90 15.12 -15.35 4.47
CA ARG A 90 15.32 -15.60 5.91
C ARG A 90 15.68 -14.32 6.67
N TYR A 91 14.87 -13.26 6.44
CA TYR A 91 15.06 -12.00 7.14
C TYR A 91 14.89 -12.19 8.65
N PRO A 92 15.87 -11.80 9.51
CA PRO A 92 15.83 -12.12 10.94
C PRO A 92 14.62 -11.51 11.67
N ASP A 93 14.23 -10.28 11.32
CA ASP A 93 13.17 -9.53 11.98
C ASP A 93 11.79 -9.70 11.29
N ALA A 94 11.64 -10.71 10.43
CA ALA A 94 10.41 -10.95 9.65
C ALA A 94 9.15 -10.98 10.53
N ALA A 95 9.20 -11.67 11.69
CA ALA A 95 8.05 -11.78 12.59
C ALA A 95 7.67 -10.44 13.22
N ILE A 96 8.67 -9.63 13.59
CA ILE A 96 8.43 -8.30 14.18
C ILE A 96 7.84 -7.37 13.11
N HIS A 97 8.33 -7.43 11.88
CA HIS A 97 7.83 -6.63 10.77
C HIS A 97 6.39 -7.03 10.40
N ALA A 98 6.09 -8.33 10.33
CA ALA A 98 4.74 -8.82 10.09
C ALA A 98 3.73 -8.37 11.16
N GLN A 99 4.13 -8.28 12.44
CA GLN A 99 3.28 -7.69 13.49
C GLN A 99 2.96 -6.21 13.23
N GLN A 100 3.91 -5.45 12.66
CA GLN A 100 3.65 -4.06 12.27
C GLN A 100 2.63 -3.97 11.13
N HIS A 101 2.67 -4.89 10.16
CA HIS A 101 1.66 -5.02 9.11
C HIS A 101 0.26 -5.29 9.67
N ASP A 102 0.15 -6.21 10.65
CA ASP A 102 -1.13 -6.50 11.30
C ASP A 102 -1.71 -5.25 11.97
N ILE A 103 -0.89 -4.51 12.73
CA ILE A 103 -1.30 -3.25 13.37
C ILE A 103 -1.73 -2.20 12.33
N LEU A 104 -0.99 -2.08 11.22
CA LEU A 104 -1.34 -1.14 10.15
C LEU A 104 -2.64 -1.55 9.45
N MET A 105 -2.85 -2.84 9.21
CA MET A 105 -4.09 -3.34 8.60
C MET A 105 -5.30 -3.12 9.51
N ASP A 106 -5.15 -3.22 10.84
CA ASP A 106 -6.19 -2.87 11.79
C ASP A 106 -6.56 -1.38 11.68
N ARG A 107 -5.56 -0.51 11.64
CA ARG A 107 -5.76 0.94 11.45
C ARG A 107 -6.43 1.26 10.11
N VAL A 108 -6.04 0.58 9.02
CA VAL A 108 -6.68 0.74 7.70
C VAL A 108 -8.16 0.33 7.76
N ARG A 109 -8.51 -0.75 8.50
CA ARG A 109 -9.90 -1.16 8.70
C ARG A 109 -10.71 -0.11 9.47
N ASP A 110 -10.14 0.44 10.54
CA ASP A 110 -10.77 1.49 11.34
C ASP A 110 -10.97 2.77 10.51
N LEU A 111 -9.95 3.20 9.76
CA LEU A 111 -10.06 4.35 8.86
C LEU A 111 -11.11 4.12 7.77
N ARG A 112 -11.20 2.91 7.22
CA ARG A 112 -12.24 2.56 6.26
C ARG A 112 -13.64 2.68 6.83
N ALA A 113 -13.85 2.22 8.06
CA ALA A 113 -15.15 2.34 8.73
C ALA A 113 -15.52 3.82 8.94
N ARG A 114 -14.59 4.63 9.44
CA ARG A 114 -14.75 6.09 9.57
C ARG A 114 -15.00 6.75 8.21
N PHE A 115 -14.21 6.41 7.19
CA PHE A 115 -14.34 6.96 5.84
C PHE A 115 -15.73 6.67 5.25
N LYS A 116 -16.30 5.48 5.50
CA LYS A 116 -17.63 5.11 5.03
C LYS A 116 -18.74 5.93 5.69
N SER A 117 -18.62 6.24 6.99
CA SER A 117 -19.64 6.99 7.75
C SER A 117 -19.47 8.51 7.65
N GLU A 118 -18.25 9.00 7.36
CA GLU A 118 -17.97 10.43 7.26
C GLU A 118 -18.65 11.07 6.06
N THR A 119 -19.27 12.22 6.25
CA THR A 119 -19.96 12.97 5.20
C THR A 119 -19.28 14.29 4.88
N GLU A 120 -18.53 14.84 5.83
CA GLU A 120 -17.85 16.11 5.68
C GLU A 120 -16.51 15.96 4.97
N ILE A 121 -16.23 16.84 4.00
CA ILE A 121 -14.96 16.83 3.26
C ILE A 121 -13.77 16.98 4.20
N ALA A 122 -13.89 17.85 5.21
CA ALA A 122 -12.80 18.05 6.18
C ALA A 122 -12.46 16.77 6.94
N GLY A 123 -13.46 15.99 7.38
CA GLY A 123 -13.25 14.70 8.02
C GLY A 123 -12.63 13.66 7.08
N LEU A 124 -13.04 13.63 5.81
CA LEU A 124 -12.42 12.75 4.81
C LEU A 124 -10.94 13.10 4.57
N LEU A 125 -10.61 14.40 4.52
CA LEU A 125 -9.22 14.85 4.37
C LEU A 125 -8.37 14.52 5.59
N GLU A 126 -8.92 14.61 6.81
CA GLU A 126 -8.24 14.15 8.02
C GLU A 126 -7.89 12.66 7.95
N ILE A 127 -8.85 11.81 7.54
CA ILE A 127 -8.63 10.37 7.36
C ILE A 127 -7.52 10.12 6.35
N MET A 128 -7.52 10.86 5.23
CA MET A 128 -6.47 10.75 4.21
C MET A 128 -5.09 11.11 4.76
N ASN A 129 -4.99 12.16 5.60
CA ASN A 129 -3.73 12.54 6.24
C ASN A 129 -3.23 11.47 7.22
N LEU A 130 -4.11 10.86 8.00
CA LEU A 130 -3.76 9.76 8.91
C LEU A 130 -3.25 8.54 8.12
N LEU A 131 -3.95 8.16 7.06
CA LEU A 131 -3.56 7.04 6.21
C LEU A 131 -2.19 7.29 5.56
N LYS A 132 -2.00 8.49 4.99
CA LYS A 132 -0.71 8.90 4.42
C LYS A 132 0.41 8.80 5.46
N GLY A 133 0.22 9.39 6.64
CA GLY A 133 1.23 9.39 7.71
C GLY A 133 1.64 7.96 8.05
N TRP A 134 0.70 7.10 8.41
CA TRP A 134 1.01 5.73 8.85
C TRP A 134 1.67 4.88 7.78
N LEU A 135 1.17 4.94 6.54
CA LEU A 135 1.69 4.13 5.44
C LEU A 135 3.12 4.56 5.07
N PHE A 136 3.32 5.87 4.88
CA PHE A 136 4.63 6.35 4.42
C PHE A 136 5.66 6.45 5.52
N ASP A 137 5.26 6.66 6.78
CA ASP A 137 6.17 6.51 7.92
C ASP A 137 6.67 5.06 8.03
N HIS A 138 5.81 4.05 7.77
CA HIS A 138 6.20 2.66 7.74
C HIS A 138 7.25 2.40 6.66
N ILE A 139 7.00 2.80 5.42
CA ILE A 139 7.93 2.67 4.29
C ILE A 139 9.29 3.33 4.61
N GLN A 140 9.28 4.54 5.18
CA GLN A 140 10.50 5.31 5.42
C GLN A 140 11.27 4.87 6.67
N SER A 141 10.67 4.12 7.57
CA SER A 141 11.30 3.70 8.84
C SER A 141 11.47 2.19 8.95
N SER A 142 10.40 1.43 8.70
CA SER A 142 10.40 -0.03 8.90
C SER A 142 10.95 -0.77 7.69
N ASP A 143 10.52 -0.40 6.49
CA ASP A 143 10.94 -1.08 5.26
C ASP A 143 12.41 -0.82 4.94
N GLN A 144 12.93 0.36 5.30
CA GLN A 144 14.36 0.66 5.15
C GLN A 144 15.25 -0.31 5.93
N LYS A 145 14.76 -0.98 6.98
CA LYS A 145 15.55 -1.91 7.79
C LYS A 145 15.83 -3.23 7.06
N TYR A 146 14.88 -3.73 6.28
CA TYR A 146 15.10 -4.97 5.52
C TYR A 146 15.85 -4.75 4.21
N ALA A 147 15.86 -3.52 3.68
CA ALA A 147 16.43 -3.21 2.38
C ALA A 147 17.88 -3.72 2.21
N PRO A 148 18.82 -3.50 3.16
CA PRO A 148 20.18 -4.03 3.03
C PRO A 148 20.21 -5.56 3.01
N HIS A 149 19.36 -6.23 3.79
CA HIS A 149 19.29 -7.68 3.86
C HIS A 149 18.82 -8.30 2.53
N LEU A 150 17.76 -7.75 1.93
CA LEU A 150 17.24 -8.23 0.65
C LEU A 150 18.22 -7.98 -0.49
N LYS A 151 18.93 -6.82 -0.49
CA LYS A 151 19.94 -6.49 -1.50
C LYS A 151 21.13 -7.45 -1.47
N ALA A 152 21.60 -7.86 -0.29
CA ALA A 152 22.74 -8.75 -0.15
C ALA A 152 22.48 -10.16 -0.74
N ARG A 153 21.21 -10.56 -0.91
CA ARG A 153 20.83 -11.87 -1.44
C ARG A 153 20.41 -11.85 -2.92
N ASN A 154 20.86 -10.91 -3.68
CA ASN A 154 20.41 -10.41 -4.98
C ASN A 154 20.35 -11.39 -6.17
N THR A 155 20.27 -12.68 -6.03
CA THR A 155 20.26 -13.59 -7.20
C THR A 155 18.88 -14.14 -7.56
N ASP A 156 17.90 -14.19 -6.65
CA ASP A 156 16.65 -14.91 -6.88
C ASP A 156 15.39 -14.04 -7.00
N PHE A 157 15.47 -12.73 -6.69
CA PHE A 157 14.31 -11.83 -6.72
C PHE A 157 13.68 -11.60 -8.10
N ILE A 158 14.41 -11.90 -9.18
CA ILE A 158 13.91 -11.72 -10.56
C ILE A 158 12.74 -12.70 -10.87
N LEU A 159 12.68 -13.84 -10.20
CA LEU A 159 11.63 -14.85 -10.41
C LEU A 159 10.30 -14.45 -9.75
N VAL A 160 10.35 -13.88 -8.54
CA VAL A 160 9.15 -13.42 -7.81
C VAL A 160 8.54 -12.18 -8.45
N ALA A 161 9.34 -11.32 -9.09
CA ALA A 161 8.88 -10.13 -9.81
C ALA A 161 7.94 -10.41 -11.00
N ARG A 162 7.70 -11.67 -11.35
CA ARG A 162 6.77 -12.08 -12.43
C ARG A 162 5.33 -12.27 -11.95
N GLN A 163 5.11 -12.39 -10.64
CA GLN A 163 3.77 -12.53 -10.09
C GLN A 163 3.21 -11.16 -9.71
N SER A 164 1.99 -10.86 -10.15
CA SER A 164 1.33 -9.63 -9.73
C SER A 164 0.86 -9.75 -8.27
N PRO A 165 0.81 -8.65 -7.49
CA PRO A 165 0.26 -8.66 -6.13
C PRO A 165 -1.15 -9.27 -6.04
N LEU A 166 -1.95 -9.15 -7.11
CA LEU A 166 -3.30 -9.73 -7.21
C LEU A 166 -3.28 -11.26 -7.37
N GLU A 167 -2.25 -11.83 -8.00
CA GLU A 167 -2.09 -13.27 -8.11
C GLU A 167 -1.71 -13.90 -6.76
N LEU A 168 -0.85 -13.25 -5.98
CA LEU A 168 -0.51 -13.66 -4.61
C LEU A 168 -1.73 -13.67 -3.67
N ILE A 169 -2.64 -12.70 -3.82
CA ILE A 169 -3.90 -12.69 -3.07
C ILE A 169 -4.80 -13.86 -3.49
N ARG A 170 -4.91 -14.16 -4.79
CA ARG A 170 -5.72 -15.28 -5.29
C ARG A 170 -5.24 -16.62 -4.77
N GLU A 171 -3.94 -16.86 -4.74
CA GLU A 171 -3.37 -18.09 -4.19
C GLU A 171 -3.62 -18.22 -2.68
N ARG A 172 -3.45 -17.16 -1.88
CA ARG A 172 -3.76 -17.18 -0.44
C ARG A 172 -5.24 -17.39 -0.14
N LEU A 173 -6.14 -16.89 -0.97
CA LEU A 173 -7.59 -17.11 -0.81
C LEU A 173 -8.01 -18.52 -1.26
N ALA A 174 -7.26 -19.13 -2.19
CA ALA A 174 -7.51 -20.51 -2.64
C ALA A 174 -7.06 -21.56 -1.62
N PHE A 175 -6.03 -21.27 -0.81
CA PHE A 175 -5.59 -22.10 0.30
C PHE A 175 -6.17 -21.52 1.60
N GLY A 176 -7.41 -21.90 1.93
CA GLY A 176 -8.02 -21.64 3.24
C GLY A 176 -7.12 -22.12 4.38
N PRO A 177 -7.36 -21.70 5.65
CA PRO A 177 -6.51 -22.05 6.76
C PRO A 177 -6.37 -23.57 6.83
N ARG A 178 -5.13 -24.06 6.76
CA ARG A 178 -4.85 -25.49 7.03
C ARG A 178 -5.29 -25.75 8.46
N VAL A 179 -6.42 -26.40 8.60
CA VAL A 179 -6.83 -27.01 9.89
C VAL A 179 -5.76 -28.06 10.19
N VAL A 180 -4.88 -27.74 11.12
CA VAL A 180 -4.00 -28.74 11.72
C VAL A 180 -4.90 -29.62 12.57
N GLN A 181 -5.32 -30.77 12.02
CA GLN A 181 -5.94 -31.82 12.80
C GLN A 181 -4.87 -32.40 13.73
N GLY A 182 -4.80 -31.89 14.93
CA GLY A 182 -4.10 -32.52 16.04
C GLY A 182 -4.85 -33.79 16.41
N SER A 183 -4.31 -34.96 16.07
CA SER A 183 -4.73 -36.23 16.62
C SER A 183 -4.35 -36.29 18.12
N TRP A 184 -5.27 -36.04 18.99
CA TRP A 184 -5.15 -36.47 20.37
C TRP A 184 -5.64 -37.92 20.46
N SER A 185 -4.72 -38.87 20.55
CA SER A 185 -4.99 -40.24 20.99
C SER A 185 -4.87 -40.30 22.50
N ALA A 186 -5.80 -40.98 23.09
CA ALA A 186 -6.05 -41.19 24.51
C ALA A 186 -4.83 -41.71 25.30
#